data_d7ccd52bb870e34056e1865e3794e199
#
_entry.id   d7ccd52bb870e34056e1865e3794e199
#
_cell.length_a   1.000
_cell.length_b   1.000
_cell.length_c   1.000
_cell.angle_alpha   90.00
_cell.angle_beta   90.00
_cell.angle_gamma   90.00
#
_symmetry.space_group_name_H-M   'P 1'
#
loop_
_entity.id
_entity.type
_entity.pdbx_description
1 polymer ?
#
loop_
_entity_poly.entity_id
_entity_poly.type
_entity_poly.pdbx_seq_one_letter_code
_entity_poly.pdbx_strand_id
1 'polypeptide(L)'
;KRQVQFKDCFLGNSKPASTRIADTQKCLRVSGKHNDLEDVGMDTYHQTMFEMLGNWSFGDYFKREAIGWAWELLTEVYKLPKDRLYASVFGGDEKDGIAMDQEAFDLWAPVIGKDRILHGSKKDNFWEMGESGPCGPCSEIHIDLRPDSERAKIPGKDLVNRDHPQVVEIWNLVFIQFNRLASGKLEPLPQKH
;
A
#
# COMPACT_ATOMS: atom_id res chain seq x y z
N LYS A 1 8.59 -9.63 4.80
CA LYS A 1 9.75 -9.88 3.89
C LYS A 1 9.38 -10.69 2.63
N ARG A 2 8.13 -10.71 2.27
CA ARG A 2 7.58 -11.45 1.15
C ARG A 2 8.12 -10.97 -0.20
N GLN A 3 8.24 -9.64 -0.38
CA GLN A 3 8.81 -9.04 -1.58
C GLN A 3 10.32 -9.32 -1.73
N VAL A 4 11.01 -9.65 -0.66
CA VAL A 4 12.44 -9.99 -0.69
C VAL A 4 12.73 -11.21 -1.55
N GLN A 5 11.85 -12.21 -1.55
CA GLN A 5 12.03 -13.42 -2.38
C GLN A 5 11.85 -13.15 -3.88
N PHE A 6 11.18 -12.05 -4.25
CA PHE A 6 10.99 -11.63 -5.64
C PHE A 6 11.90 -10.47 -6.07
N LYS A 7 12.87 -10.07 -5.22
CA LYS A 7 13.79 -8.96 -5.50
C LYS A 7 14.43 -9.07 -6.89
N ASP A 8 14.96 -10.23 -7.19
CA ASP A 8 15.65 -10.47 -8.47
C ASP A 8 14.70 -10.45 -9.66
N CYS A 9 13.45 -10.84 -9.47
CA CYS A 9 12.42 -10.72 -10.51
C CYS A 9 12.10 -9.25 -10.80
N PHE A 10 11.93 -8.41 -9.77
CA PHE A 10 11.68 -6.98 -9.94
C PHE A 10 12.85 -6.25 -10.59
N LEU A 11 14.07 -6.66 -10.29
CA LEU A 11 15.28 -6.08 -10.90
C LEU A 11 15.62 -6.65 -12.28
N GLY A 12 14.85 -7.63 -12.77
CA GLY A 12 15.08 -8.28 -14.05
C GLY A 12 16.25 -9.28 -14.06
N ASN A 13 16.81 -9.61 -12.90
CA ASN A 13 17.93 -10.55 -12.76
C ASN A 13 17.47 -12.02 -12.87
N SER A 14 16.19 -12.30 -12.63
CA SER A 14 15.60 -13.63 -12.79
C SER A 14 14.18 -13.54 -13.38
N LYS A 15 13.75 -14.64 -14.01
CA LYS A 15 12.39 -14.74 -14.52
C LYS A 15 11.46 -15.28 -13.42
N PRO A 16 10.27 -14.69 -13.21
CA PRO A 16 9.27 -15.25 -12.32
C PRO A 16 8.70 -16.55 -12.91
N ALA A 17 8.19 -17.43 -12.04
CA ALA A 17 7.52 -18.65 -12.46
C ALA A 17 6.20 -18.38 -13.21
N SER A 18 5.56 -17.24 -12.92
CA SER A 18 4.38 -16.73 -13.61
C SER A 18 4.44 -15.19 -13.59
N THR A 19 3.81 -14.54 -14.57
CA THR A 19 3.68 -13.08 -14.58
C THR A 19 2.68 -12.57 -13.54
N ARG A 20 1.80 -13.45 -13.05
CA ARG A 20 0.83 -13.18 -11.98
C ARG A 20 1.00 -14.20 -10.89
N ILE A 21 1.19 -13.74 -9.66
CA ILE A 21 1.31 -14.60 -8.49
C ILE A 21 0.41 -14.05 -7.39
N ALA A 22 -0.36 -14.93 -6.74
CA ALA A 22 -1.07 -14.65 -5.50
C ALA A 22 -0.75 -15.77 -4.52
N ASP A 23 -0.45 -15.42 -3.28
CA ASP A 23 -0.15 -16.39 -2.23
C ASP A 23 -0.45 -15.85 -0.84
N THR A 24 -0.20 -16.65 0.17
CA THR A 24 -0.23 -16.30 1.58
C THR A 24 1.04 -16.78 2.26
N GLN A 25 1.53 -16.04 3.25
CA GLN A 25 2.72 -16.42 4.02
C GLN A 25 2.55 -16.02 5.49
N LYS A 26 2.88 -16.96 6.38
CA LYS A 26 3.01 -16.69 7.82
C LYS A 26 4.22 -15.81 8.07
N CYS A 27 4.02 -14.73 8.81
CA CYS A 27 5.02 -13.69 9.04
C CYS A 27 5.16 -13.34 10.52
N LEU A 28 6.40 -12.95 10.88
CA LEU A 28 6.75 -12.26 12.10
C LEU A 28 7.43 -10.94 11.73
N ARG A 29 7.07 -9.86 12.41
CA ARG A 29 7.72 -8.54 12.26
C ARG A 29 8.31 -8.11 13.59
N VAL A 30 9.51 -8.61 13.90
CA VAL A 30 10.19 -8.43 15.19
C VAL A 30 11.55 -7.75 15.07
N SER A 31 11.95 -7.34 13.87
CA SER A 31 13.23 -6.66 13.63
C SER A 31 13.30 -6.03 12.23
N GLY A 32 14.22 -5.09 12.04
CA GLY A 32 14.45 -4.42 10.76
C GLY A 32 13.55 -3.21 10.53
N LYS A 33 13.42 -2.78 9.27
CA LYS A 33 12.65 -1.59 8.89
C LYS A 33 11.15 -1.69 9.25
N HIS A 34 10.59 -2.89 9.16
CA HIS A 34 9.21 -3.19 9.55
C HIS A 34 9.24 -4.03 10.83
N ASN A 35 9.30 -3.36 11.97
CA ASN A 35 9.34 -3.95 13.29
C ASN A 35 8.11 -3.48 14.08
N ASP A 36 7.22 -4.40 14.38
CA ASP A 36 5.97 -4.13 15.11
C ASP A 36 6.07 -4.54 16.59
N LEU A 37 7.28 -4.89 17.07
CA LEU A 37 7.46 -5.52 18.39
C LEU A 37 6.91 -4.67 19.54
N GLU A 38 7.05 -3.35 19.45
CA GLU A 38 6.61 -2.42 20.47
C GLU A 38 5.12 -2.04 20.32
N ASP A 39 4.53 -2.30 19.14
CA ASP A 39 3.14 -1.97 18.83
C ASP A 39 2.18 -3.11 19.17
N VAL A 40 2.69 -4.37 19.19
CA VAL A 40 1.89 -5.55 19.51
C VAL A 40 1.34 -5.46 20.94
N GLY A 41 0.01 -5.51 21.04
CA GLY A 41 -0.72 -5.38 22.30
C GLY A 41 -1.01 -3.95 22.75
N MET A 42 -0.50 -2.95 22.02
CA MET A 42 -0.79 -1.53 22.26
C MET A 42 -1.94 -1.02 21.38
N ASP A 43 -2.22 -1.69 20.27
CA ASP A 43 -3.33 -1.41 19.38
C ASP A 43 -4.13 -2.68 19.05
N THR A 44 -5.07 -2.59 18.11
CA THR A 44 -6.00 -3.68 17.75
C THR A 44 -5.61 -4.41 16.47
N TYR A 45 -4.55 -4.02 15.79
CA TYR A 45 -4.20 -4.51 14.45
C TYR A 45 -2.76 -5.01 14.30
N HIS A 46 -1.81 -4.65 15.17
CA HIS A 46 -0.48 -5.28 15.19
C HIS A 46 -0.51 -6.60 15.93
N GLN A 47 -0.02 -7.65 15.30
CA GLN A 47 -0.06 -9.02 15.80
C GLN A 47 1.34 -9.61 15.88
N THR A 48 1.59 -10.49 16.86
CA THR A 48 2.87 -11.20 17.01
C THR A 48 3.18 -12.05 15.79
N MET A 49 2.17 -12.75 15.29
CA MET A 49 2.23 -13.57 14.08
C MET A 49 0.95 -13.35 13.27
N PHE A 50 1.11 -13.21 11.97
CA PHE A 50 0.00 -12.98 11.05
C PHE A 50 0.25 -13.66 9.71
N GLU A 51 -0.79 -13.82 8.92
CA GLU A 51 -0.66 -14.24 7.53
C GLU A 51 -0.74 -13.01 6.63
N MET A 52 0.29 -12.83 5.81
CA MET A 52 0.32 -11.76 4.82
C MET A 52 -0.21 -12.32 3.49
N LEU A 53 -1.37 -11.85 3.09
CA LEU A 53 -1.88 -12.07 1.75
C LEU A 53 -1.14 -11.18 0.77
N GLY A 54 -0.90 -11.65 -0.45
CA GLY A 54 -0.21 -10.84 -1.43
C GLY A 54 -0.52 -11.24 -2.86
N ASN A 55 -0.34 -10.25 -3.73
CA ASN A 55 -0.44 -10.39 -5.16
C ASN A 55 0.71 -9.63 -5.81
N TRP A 56 1.26 -10.22 -6.87
CA TRP A 56 2.37 -9.65 -7.62
C TRP A 56 2.10 -9.73 -9.11
N SER A 57 2.46 -8.62 -9.78
CA SER A 57 2.51 -8.54 -11.23
C SER A 57 3.96 -8.35 -11.68
N PHE A 58 4.40 -9.15 -12.61
CA PHE A 58 5.71 -9.00 -13.24
C PHE A 58 5.53 -8.51 -14.67
N GLY A 59 5.11 -7.21 -14.78
CA GLY A 59 4.85 -6.55 -16.06
C GLY A 59 3.57 -6.99 -16.76
N ASP A 60 2.63 -7.56 -16.06
CA ASP A 60 1.36 -8.01 -16.63
C ASP A 60 0.25 -6.97 -16.39
N TYR A 61 -0.16 -6.77 -15.13
CA TYR A 61 -1.08 -5.72 -14.75
C TYR A 61 -0.38 -4.64 -13.90
N PHE A 62 -1.01 -3.47 -13.79
CA PHE A 62 -0.46 -2.38 -12.99
C PHE A 62 -1.60 -1.65 -12.23
N LYS A 63 -1.47 -0.35 -12.00
CA LYS A 63 -2.37 0.43 -11.14
C LYS A 63 -3.86 0.29 -11.48
N ARG A 64 -4.20 0.37 -12.77
CA ARG A 64 -5.60 0.33 -13.23
C ARG A 64 -6.30 -0.95 -12.80
N GLU A 65 -5.71 -2.08 -13.12
CA GLU A 65 -6.27 -3.39 -12.81
C GLU A 65 -6.22 -3.65 -11.31
N ALA A 66 -5.09 -3.36 -10.66
CA ALA A 66 -4.90 -3.58 -9.22
C ALA A 66 -5.94 -2.79 -8.39
N ILE A 67 -6.14 -1.51 -8.69
CA ILE A 67 -7.13 -0.65 -8.03
C ILE A 67 -8.55 -1.17 -8.29
N GLY A 68 -8.87 -1.51 -9.55
CA GLY A 68 -10.18 -2.04 -9.91
C GLY A 68 -10.51 -3.34 -9.19
N TRP A 69 -9.60 -4.30 -9.18
CA TRP A 69 -9.78 -5.58 -8.50
C TRP A 69 -9.81 -5.46 -6.98
N ALA A 70 -8.99 -4.60 -6.39
CA ALA A 70 -9.04 -4.35 -4.96
C ALA A 70 -10.40 -3.78 -4.54
N TRP A 71 -10.91 -2.80 -5.29
CA TRP A 71 -12.24 -2.24 -5.05
C TRP A 71 -13.34 -3.27 -5.20
N GLU A 72 -13.33 -4.06 -6.28
CA GLU A 72 -14.29 -5.14 -6.50
C GLU A 72 -14.28 -6.16 -5.36
N LEU A 73 -13.08 -6.64 -4.97
CA LEU A 73 -12.94 -7.61 -3.88
C LEU A 73 -13.52 -7.08 -2.57
N LEU A 74 -13.18 -5.85 -2.21
CA LEU A 74 -13.62 -5.26 -0.93
C LEU A 74 -15.12 -4.96 -0.93
N THR A 75 -15.67 -4.42 -2.02
CA THR A 75 -17.03 -3.91 -2.02
C THR A 75 -18.06 -4.91 -2.55
N GLU A 76 -17.69 -5.75 -3.52
CA GLU A 76 -18.64 -6.68 -4.15
C GLU A 76 -18.52 -8.11 -3.60
N VAL A 77 -17.33 -8.54 -3.19
CA VAL A 77 -17.11 -9.87 -2.62
C VAL A 77 -17.24 -9.82 -1.09
N TYR A 78 -16.45 -8.98 -0.42
CA TYR A 78 -16.48 -8.85 1.05
C TYR A 78 -17.61 -7.97 1.56
N LYS A 79 -18.29 -7.24 0.66
CA LYS A 79 -19.45 -6.39 0.99
C LYS A 79 -19.14 -5.31 2.03
N LEU A 80 -17.92 -4.77 2.04
CA LEU A 80 -17.60 -3.65 2.89
C LEU A 80 -18.38 -2.40 2.47
N PRO A 81 -18.90 -1.61 3.42
CA PRO A 81 -19.66 -0.40 3.12
C PRO A 81 -18.79 0.64 2.40
N LYS A 82 -19.19 1.01 1.18
CA LYS A 82 -18.42 1.94 0.32
C LYS A 82 -18.21 3.31 0.95
N ASP A 83 -19.17 3.79 1.74
CA ASP A 83 -19.12 5.07 2.44
C ASP A 83 -18.15 5.10 3.63
N ARG A 84 -17.61 3.94 4.03
CA ARG A 84 -16.63 3.78 5.11
C ARG A 84 -15.19 3.63 4.61
N LEU A 85 -15.00 3.54 3.30
CA LEU A 85 -13.69 3.33 2.69
C LEU A 85 -13.06 4.66 2.27
N TYR A 86 -11.76 4.76 2.48
CA TYR A 86 -10.89 5.86 2.07
C TYR A 86 -9.67 5.30 1.34
N ALA A 87 -9.13 6.06 0.41
CA ALA A 87 -7.86 5.73 -0.23
C ALA A 87 -6.82 6.81 0.05
N SER A 88 -5.56 6.42 0.19
CA SER A 88 -4.46 7.36 0.14
C SER A 88 -3.60 7.11 -1.09
N VAL A 89 -3.00 8.16 -1.62
CA VAL A 89 -2.05 8.11 -2.73
C VAL A 89 -0.82 8.90 -2.38
N PHE A 90 0.32 8.57 -2.98
CA PHE A 90 1.55 9.30 -2.74
C PHE A 90 1.45 10.76 -3.18
N GLY A 91 1.67 11.69 -2.27
CA GLY A 91 1.56 13.12 -2.47
C GLY A 91 2.80 13.79 -3.09
N GLY A 92 3.85 13.01 -3.38
CA GLY A 92 5.13 13.52 -3.88
C GLY A 92 6.16 13.73 -2.77
N ASP A 93 7.42 13.89 -3.18
CA ASP A 93 8.55 14.21 -2.29
C ASP A 93 9.54 15.11 -3.03
N GLU A 94 9.63 16.36 -2.63
CA GLU A 94 10.51 17.35 -3.26
C GLU A 94 11.99 17.02 -3.07
N LYS A 95 12.34 16.42 -1.92
CA LYS A 95 13.72 16.06 -1.59
C LYS A 95 14.28 15.00 -2.53
N ASP A 96 13.47 14.00 -2.86
CA ASP A 96 13.81 12.96 -3.82
C ASP A 96 13.45 13.34 -5.27
N GLY A 97 12.84 14.50 -5.48
CA GLY A 97 12.39 14.96 -6.79
C GLY A 97 11.29 14.09 -7.42
N ILE A 98 10.46 13.45 -6.58
CA ILE A 98 9.40 12.55 -7.03
C ILE A 98 8.08 13.30 -7.00
N ALA A 99 7.39 13.34 -8.14
CA ALA A 99 6.08 13.94 -8.25
C ALA A 99 5.00 13.10 -7.54
N MET A 100 3.88 13.72 -7.22
CA MET A 100 2.66 13.06 -6.76
C MET A 100 2.23 11.96 -7.74
N ASP A 101 1.67 10.87 -7.20
CA ASP A 101 1.08 9.80 -8.01
C ASP A 101 -0.31 10.19 -8.53
N GLN A 102 -0.31 11.08 -9.53
CA GLN A 102 -1.54 11.57 -10.17
C GLN A 102 -2.31 10.42 -10.84
N GLU A 103 -1.61 9.44 -11.41
CA GLU A 103 -2.25 8.28 -12.05
C GLU A 103 -3.10 7.49 -11.07
N ALA A 104 -2.59 7.19 -9.87
CA ALA A 104 -3.37 6.51 -8.84
C ALA A 104 -4.57 7.35 -8.38
N PHE A 105 -4.37 8.66 -8.20
CA PHE A 105 -5.47 9.58 -7.85
C PHE A 105 -6.59 9.55 -8.90
N ASP A 106 -6.23 9.65 -10.18
CA ASP A 106 -7.19 9.67 -11.28
C ASP A 106 -7.93 8.34 -11.46
N LEU A 107 -7.29 7.23 -11.09
CA LEU A 107 -7.92 5.90 -11.09
C LEU A 107 -8.88 5.71 -9.89
N TRP A 108 -8.55 6.25 -8.72
CA TRP A 108 -9.42 6.19 -7.55
C TRP A 108 -10.61 7.14 -7.62
N ALA A 109 -10.45 8.32 -8.21
CA ALA A 109 -11.45 9.38 -8.19
C ALA A 109 -12.86 8.96 -8.70
N PRO A 110 -13.02 8.21 -9.81
CA PRO A 110 -14.32 7.75 -10.27
C PRO A 110 -14.92 6.63 -9.41
N VAL A 111 -14.12 5.98 -8.58
CA VAL A 111 -14.51 4.77 -7.84
C VAL A 111 -14.93 5.11 -6.41
N ILE A 112 -14.14 5.93 -5.71
CA ILE A 112 -14.35 6.23 -4.29
C ILE A 112 -14.81 7.67 -4.05
N GLY A 113 -14.64 8.56 -5.02
CA GLY A 113 -14.90 10.00 -4.89
C GLY A 113 -13.67 10.77 -4.42
N LYS A 114 -13.43 11.95 -5.01
CA LYS A 114 -12.23 12.77 -4.75
C LYS A 114 -12.09 13.21 -3.30
N ASP A 115 -13.19 13.43 -2.62
CA ASP A 115 -13.27 13.86 -1.22
C ASP A 115 -12.82 12.79 -0.21
N ARG A 116 -12.70 11.54 -0.67
CA ARG A 116 -12.22 10.39 0.12
C ARG A 116 -10.86 9.87 -0.30
N ILE A 117 -10.12 10.65 -1.12
CA ILE A 117 -8.73 10.36 -1.48
C ILE A 117 -7.83 11.34 -0.74
N LEU A 118 -6.85 10.82 0.00
CA LEU A 118 -5.88 11.60 0.73
C LEU A 118 -4.51 11.55 0.04
N HIS A 119 -3.75 12.64 0.17
CA HIS A 119 -2.37 12.69 -0.27
C HIS A 119 -1.47 12.35 0.92
N GLY A 120 -0.88 11.17 0.88
CA GLY A 120 0.01 10.71 1.94
C GLY A 120 1.47 11.11 1.71
N SER A 121 2.21 11.12 2.80
CA SER A 121 3.64 11.42 2.80
C SER A 121 4.47 10.27 2.25
N LYS A 122 5.77 10.50 2.07
CA LYS A 122 6.71 9.43 1.73
C LYS A 122 6.73 8.32 2.79
N LYS A 123 6.51 8.66 4.06
CA LYS A 123 6.46 7.69 5.15
C LYS A 123 5.32 6.69 4.95
N ASP A 124 4.16 7.16 4.51
CA ASP A 124 2.93 6.38 4.42
C ASP A 124 2.76 5.76 3.01
N ASN A 125 2.98 6.55 1.96
CA ASN A 125 2.63 6.17 0.59
C ASN A 125 3.83 5.98 -0.37
N PHE A 126 5.03 5.75 0.15
CA PHE A 126 6.18 5.36 -0.67
C PHE A 126 6.90 4.16 -0.07
N TRP A 127 6.67 3.00 -0.66
CA TRP A 127 7.25 1.75 -0.17
C TRP A 127 8.71 1.59 -0.62
N GLU A 128 9.56 1.15 0.29
CA GLU A 128 10.96 0.84 0.04
C GLU A 128 11.30 -0.54 0.64
N MET A 129 11.99 -1.38 -0.13
CA MET A 129 12.41 -2.70 0.35
C MET A 129 13.42 -2.61 1.49
N GLY A 130 14.25 -1.57 1.48
CA GLY A 130 15.30 -1.28 2.46
C GLY A 130 16.00 0.02 2.10
N GLU A 131 17.25 0.20 2.56
CA GLU A 131 18.07 1.36 2.20
C GLU A 131 18.39 1.40 0.70
N SER A 132 18.40 0.23 0.05
CA SER A 132 18.54 0.08 -1.40
C SER A 132 17.67 -1.06 -1.92
N GLY A 133 17.33 -1.00 -3.19
CA GLY A 133 16.52 -2.01 -3.88
C GLY A 133 15.23 -1.46 -4.47
N PRO A 134 14.34 -2.34 -4.91
CA PRO A 134 13.05 -1.97 -5.49
C PRO A 134 12.24 -1.09 -4.56
N CYS A 135 11.60 -0.06 -5.12
CA CYS A 135 10.76 0.87 -4.40
C CYS A 135 9.76 1.55 -5.34
N GLY A 136 8.77 2.22 -4.76
CA GLY A 136 7.80 2.97 -5.53
C GLY A 136 6.65 3.49 -4.70
N PRO A 137 5.79 4.33 -5.29
CA PRO A 137 4.60 4.82 -4.62
C PRO A 137 3.66 3.68 -4.29
N CYS A 138 2.85 3.89 -3.27
CA CYS A 138 1.80 2.96 -2.93
C CYS A 138 0.48 3.69 -2.63
N SER A 139 -0.59 2.95 -2.72
CA SER A 139 -1.92 3.42 -2.40
C SER A 139 -2.51 2.52 -1.31
N GLU A 140 -2.85 3.12 -0.20
CA GLU A 140 -3.47 2.41 0.93
C GLU A 140 -4.98 2.51 0.85
N ILE A 141 -5.65 1.48 1.33
CA ILE A 141 -7.10 1.47 1.50
C ILE A 141 -7.38 1.35 2.99
N HIS A 142 -8.19 2.28 3.50
CA HIS A 142 -8.56 2.36 4.90
C HIS A 142 -10.07 2.16 5.07
N ILE A 143 -10.46 1.63 6.22
CA ILE A 143 -11.86 1.50 6.62
C ILE A 143 -12.11 2.21 7.94
N ASP A 144 -13.22 2.96 8.02
CA ASP A 144 -13.71 3.59 9.24
C ASP A 144 -14.77 2.70 9.91
N LEU A 145 -14.36 2.02 10.97
CA LEU A 145 -15.20 1.08 11.73
C LEU A 145 -16.02 1.75 12.83
N ARG A 146 -15.86 3.07 13.03
CA ARG A 146 -16.57 3.80 14.10
C ARG A 146 -18.09 3.80 13.89
N PRO A 147 -18.87 3.95 14.98
CA PRO A 147 -20.30 4.20 14.89
C PRO A 147 -20.63 5.47 14.09
N ASP A 148 -21.77 5.52 13.44
CA ASP A 148 -22.19 6.68 12.64
C ASP A 148 -22.28 7.97 13.45
N SER A 149 -22.63 7.86 14.75
CA SER A 149 -22.66 9.00 15.67
C SER A 149 -21.29 9.66 15.90
N GLU A 150 -20.20 8.91 15.77
CA GLU A 150 -18.83 9.42 15.87
C GLU A 150 -18.35 9.93 14.50
N ARG A 151 -18.69 9.22 13.43
CA ARG A 151 -18.37 9.62 12.07
C ARG A 151 -19.01 10.96 11.69
N ALA A 152 -20.20 11.25 12.22
CA ALA A 152 -20.88 12.52 12.03
C ALA A 152 -20.19 13.71 12.72
N LYS A 153 -19.40 13.46 13.79
CA LYS A 153 -18.67 14.49 14.53
C LYS A 153 -17.31 14.78 13.91
N ILE A 154 -16.59 13.73 13.53
CA ILE A 154 -15.25 13.82 12.95
C ILE A 154 -15.23 12.94 11.68
N PRO A 155 -15.04 13.53 10.50
CA PRO A 155 -14.92 12.77 9.26
C PRO A 155 -13.77 11.75 9.33
N GLY A 156 -14.01 10.54 8.80
CA GLY A 156 -13.00 9.47 8.81
C GLY A 156 -11.70 9.85 8.11
N LYS A 157 -11.77 10.67 7.06
CA LYS A 157 -10.59 11.18 6.34
C LYS A 157 -9.59 11.91 7.24
N ASP A 158 -10.06 12.57 8.31
CA ASP A 158 -9.21 13.32 9.22
C ASP A 158 -8.47 12.41 10.20
N LEU A 159 -8.83 11.12 10.24
CA LEU A 159 -8.26 10.09 11.10
C LEU A 159 -7.43 9.04 10.35
N VAL A 160 -7.42 9.07 9.03
CA VAL A 160 -6.55 8.21 8.21
C VAL A 160 -5.09 8.51 8.54
N ASN A 161 -4.29 7.48 8.82
CA ASN A 161 -2.87 7.58 9.23
C ASN A 161 -2.63 8.47 10.48
N ARG A 162 -3.58 8.41 11.44
CA ARG A 162 -3.52 9.11 12.74
C ARG A 162 -3.56 8.16 13.92
N ASP A 163 -3.17 6.91 13.74
CA ASP A 163 -3.13 5.86 14.77
C ASP A 163 -4.48 5.68 15.49
N HIS A 164 -5.60 5.94 14.80
CA HIS A 164 -6.92 5.76 15.37
C HIS A 164 -7.31 4.27 15.35
N PRO A 165 -7.67 3.65 16.48
CA PRO A 165 -7.87 2.19 16.59
C PRO A 165 -9.01 1.63 15.73
N GLN A 166 -9.91 2.49 15.25
CA GLN A 166 -11.06 2.09 14.42
C GLN A 166 -11.05 2.68 13.02
N VAL A 167 -9.99 3.42 12.62
CA VAL A 167 -9.78 3.85 11.23
C VAL A 167 -8.49 3.22 10.76
N VAL A 168 -8.62 2.04 10.16
CA VAL A 168 -7.51 1.09 9.95
C VAL A 168 -7.18 0.94 8.49
N GLU A 169 -5.88 0.86 8.18
CA GLU A 169 -5.39 0.38 6.90
C GLU A 169 -5.70 -1.10 6.75
N ILE A 170 -6.34 -1.46 5.64
CA ILE A 170 -6.70 -2.86 5.33
C ILE A 170 -5.97 -3.42 4.11
N TRP A 171 -5.39 -2.56 3.28
CA TRP A 171 -4.60 -2.98 2.12
C TRP A 171 -3.64 -1.89 1.67
N ASN A 172 -2.43 -2.28 1.37
CA ASN A 172 -1.42 -1.42 0.74
C ASN A 172 -1.10 -1.95 -0.67
N LEU A 173 -1.49 -1.22 -1.71
CA LEU A 173 -1.19 -1.52 -3.11
C LEU A 173 0.14 -0.87 -3.46
N VAL A 174 1.20 -1.66 -3.54
CA VAL A 174 2.56 -1.18 -3.83
C VAL A 174 2.84 -1.24 -5.32
N PHE A 175 3.28 -0.12 -5.89
CA PHE A 175 3.61 0.02 -7.32
C PHE A 175 5.12 0.21 -7.49
N ILE A 176 5.82 -0.88 -7.73
CA ILE A 176 7.29 -0.87 -7.86
C ILE A 176 7.67 -0.27 -9.22
N GLN A 177 8.27 0.91 -9.21
CA GLN A 177 8.62 1.69 -10.39
C GLN A 177 10.10 2.07 -10.43
N PHE A 178 10.80 1.99 -9.29
CA PHE A 178 12.17 2.45 -9.16
C PHE A 178 13.05 1.42 -8.47
N ASN A 179 14.35 1.57 -8.67
CA ASN A 179 15.38 0.95 -7.87
C ASN A 179 16.17 2.05 -7.14
N ARG A 180 16.23 2.00 -5.82
CA ARG A 180 17.09 2.87 -5.04
C ARG A 180 18.49 2.28 -4.96
N LEU A 181 19.47 3.02 -5.44
CA LEU A 181 20.89 2.64 -5.37
C LEU A 181 21.44 2.89 -3.96
N ALA A 182 22.59 2.28 -3.64
CA ALA A 182 23.32 2.51 -2.38
C ALA A 182 23.72 3.99 -2.20
N SER A 183 23.84 4.76 -3.28
CA SER A 183 24.07 6.21 -3.25
C SER A 183 22.83 7.02 -2.82
N GLY A 184 21.67 6.38 -2.67
CA GLY A 184 20.38 7.03 -2.44
C GLY A 184 19.66 7.48 -3.72
N LYS A 185 20.33 7.45 -4.88
CA LYS A 185 19.71 7.83 -6.17
C LYS A 185 18.61 6.85 -6.56
N LEU A 186 17.50 7.37 -7.07
CA LEU A 186 16.43 6.59 -7.67
C LEU A 186 16.65 6.44 -9.18
N GLU A 187 16.54 5.21 -9.66
CA GLU A 187 16.56 4.89 -11.08
C GLU A 187 15.25 4.22 -11.48
N PRO A 188 14.58 4.68 -12.54
CA PRO A 188 13.38 4.02 -13.03
C PRO A 188 13.69 2.58 -13.43
N LEU A 189 12.81 1.65 -13.06
CA LEU A 189 12.87 0.29 -13.57
C LEU A 189 12.41 0.24 -15.03
N PRO A 190 13.03 -0.60 -15.85
CA PRO A 190 12.60 -0.77 -17.26
C PRO A 190 11.20 -1.37 -17.35
N GLN A 191 10.76 -2.09 -16.36
CA GLN A 191 9.43 -2.68 -16.23
C GLN A 191 8.82 -2.30 -14.88
N LYS A 192 7.56 -1.93 -14.89
CA LYS A 192 6.78 -1.62 -13.69
C LYS A 192 6.10 -2.88 -13.15
N HIS A 193 5.98 -2.98 -11.84
CA HIS A 193 5.44 -4.14 -11.13
C HIS A 193 4.42 -3.73 -10.06
#